data_125f438445ca5f40e25611b5b5729da8
#
_entry.id   125f438445ca5f40e25611b5b5729da8
#
_cell.length_a   1.000
_cell.length_b   1.000
_cell.length_c   1.000
_cell.angle_alpha   90.00
_cell.angle_beta   90.00
_cell.angle_gamma   90.00
#
_symmetry.space_group_name_H-M   'P 1'
#
loop_
_entity.id
_entity.type
_entity.pdbx_description
1 polymer ?
#
loop_
_entity_poly.entity_id
_entity_poly.type
_entity_poly.pdbx_seq_one_letter_code
_entity_poly.pdbx_strand_id
1 'polypeptide(L)'
;MSIARLLPRLISAAVTLLGVMVIVFVLVRVVPGDPIAMMISPGASPADIAALRAHYGLDLPLYQQFAVWFWQVLHGSFGTSISLKQNVLTVILQRLPATLELAFFALGLAVVWGTFIALLSTAWRGTMLEKLIDNFNGLMLAVPDFIWGLTFVLLLGVLLPVLPVSGRSDPAIDAKLFTQFYIVEGLLRGHFYFVWDVLKHMILPALTMSFPLAAVIGRVLKNAMMDVMVQDYILLARIKGLSNLRILLQEALRNAAVPALALTGVQFTFLIGGTVITERIFSYPGIGNLAIYAVINRDLPLIQGLVLTFGTFFILVNMAVDAMTAWLNPRLRHA
;
A
#
# COMPACT_ATOMS: atom_id res chain seq x y z
N MET A 1 25.00 7.54 5.96
CA MET A 1 24.54 8.71 5.16
C MET A 1 25.02 9.97 5.83
N SER A 2 25.66 10.90 5.11
CA SER A 2 26.08 12.18 5.68
C SER A 2 24.84 13.07 5.92
N ILE A 3 24.85 13.87 7.00
CA ILE A 3 23.80 14.84 7.37
C ILE A 3 23.48 15.77 6.19
N ALA A 4 24.49 16.11 5.38
CA ALA A 4 24.35 16.93 4.18
C ALA A 4 23.41 16.36 3.10
N ARG A 5 23.15 15.06 3.08
CA ARG A 5 22.22 14.42 2.13
C ARG A 5 20.83 14.18 2.71
N LEU A 6 20.71 14.11 4.03
CA LEU A 6 19.41 14.00 4.70
C LEU A 6 18.63 15.31 4.65
N LEU A 7 19.34 16.45 4.80
CA LEU A 7 18.70 17.76 4.86
C LEU A 7 17.86 18.10 3.62
N PRO A 8 18.38 18.00 2.36
CA PRO A 8 17.57 18.27 1.18
C PRO A 8 16.35 17.34 1.04
N ARG A 9 16.48 16.08 1.44
CA ARG A 9 15.37 15.12 1.43
C ARG A 9 14.29 15.47 2.44
N LEU A 10 14.69 15.87 3.66
CA LEU A 10 13.73 16.32 4.67
C LEU A 10 13.01 17.61 4.24
N ILE A 11 13.74 18.55 3.62
CA ILE A 11 13.14 19.77 3.07
C ILE A 11 12.13 19.41 1.95
N SER A 12 12.51 18.54 1.01
CA SER A 12 11.62 18.08 -0.05
C SER A 12 10.38 17.39 0.53
N ALA A 13 10.54 16.53 1.53
CA ALA A 13 9.45 15.86 2.24
C ALA A 13 8.51 16.88 2.91
N ALA A 14 9.06 17.88 3.60
CA ALA A 14 8.28 18.93 4.26
C ALA A 14 7.51 19.78 3.24
N VAL A 15 8.14 20.17 2.13
CA VAL A 15 7.48 20.91 1.05
C VAL A 15 6.37 20.09 0.40
N THR A 16 6.60 18.80 0.16
CA THR A 16 5.58 17.90 -0.38
C THR A 16 4.39 17.76 0.57
N LEU A 17 4.64 17.54 1.87
CA LEU A 17 3.56 17.48 2.87
C LEU A 17 2.78 18.78 2.94
N LEU A 18 3.46 19.91 2.94
CA LEU A 18 2.80 21.23 2.94
C LEU A 18 1.92 21.39 1.68
N GLY A 19 2.43 21.00 0.51
CA GLY A 19 1.65 20.99 -0.72
C GLY A 19 0.39 20.12 -0.63
N VAL A 20 0.52 18.91 -0.10
CA VAL A 20 -0.61 17.99 0.15
C VAL A 20 -1.60 18.62 1.13
N MET A 21 -1.13 19.25 2.21
CA MET A 21 -1.98 19.95 3.18
C MET A 21 -2.78 21.08 2.55
N VAL A 22 -2.13 21.91 1.74
CA VAL A 22 -2.82 23.00 1.03
C VAL A 22 -3.85 22.45 0.05
N ILE A 23 -3.48 21.47 -0.76
CA ILE A 23 -4.37 20.87 -1.76
C ILE A 23 -5.60 20.24 -1.08
N VAL A 24 -5.42 19.39 -0.07
CA VAL A 24 -6.57 18.75 0.59
C VAL A 24 -7.45 19.76 1.32
N PHE A 25 -6.84 20.77 1.92
CA PHE A 25 -7.60 21.84 2.58
C PHE A 25 -8.50 22.60 1.61
N VAL A 26 -7.95 22.98 0.43
CA VAL A 26 -8.68 23.69 -0.61
C VAL A 26 -9.74 22.80 -1.24
N LEU A 27 -9.38 21.58 -1.66
CA LEU A 27 -10.31 20.64 -2.31
C LEU A 27 -11.55 20.38 -1.47
N VAL A 28 -11.37 20.13 -0.18
CA VAL A 28 -12.46 19.84 0.75
C VAL A 28 -13.42 21.04 0.90
N ARG A 29 -12.96 22.26 0.64
CA ARG A 29 -13.78 23.50 0.74
C ARG A 29 -14.36 23.96 -0.58
N VAL A 30 -13.77 23.55 -1.71
CA VAL A 30 -14.29 23.85 -3.06
C VAL A 30 -15.41 22.88 -3.45
N VAL A 31 -15.41 21.66 -2.90
CA VAL A 31 -16.48 20.68 -3.17
C VAL A 31 -17.82 21.25 -2.68
N PRO A 32 -18.86 21.34 -3.55
CA PRO A 32 -20.16 21.87 -3.19
C PRO A 32 -20.80 21.07 -2.03
N GLY A 33 -21.23 21.77 -0.99
CA GLY A 33 -21.89 21.21 0.18
C GLY A 33 -21.52 21.94 1.46
N ASP A 34 -22.46 22.05 2.37
CA ASP A 34 -22.19 22.62 3.70
C ASP A 34 -21.51 21.56 4.58
N PRO A 35 -20.27 21.79 5.07
CA PRO A 35 -19.55 20.84 5.92
C PRO A 35 -20.35 20.40 7.16
N ILE A 36 -21.21 21.27 7.66
CA ILE A 36 -22.02 20.99 8.87
C ILE A 36 -23.41 20.45 8.56
N ALA A 37 -23.81 20.36 7.28
CA ALA A 37 -25.16 19.91 6.92
C ALA A 37 -25.54 18.55 7.53
N MET A 38 -24.56 17.64 7.67
CA MET A 38 -24.77 16.33 8.31
C MET A 38 -24.76 16.37 9.85
N MET A 39 -24.31 17.48 10.44
CA MET A 39 -24.30 17.68 11.89
C MET A 39 -25.54 18.40 12.39
N ILE A 40 -26.28 19.02 11.46
CA ILE A 40 -27.50 19.76 11.76
C ILE A 40 -28.62 18.74 12.06
N SER A 41 -29.09 18.72 13.29
CA SER A 41 -30.25 17.89 13.65
C SER A 41 -31.50 18.39 12.92
N PRO A 42 -32.42 17.49 12.50
CA PRO A 42 -33.70 17.91 11.97
C PRO A 42 -34.41 18.85 12.98
N GLY A 43 -34.71 20.10 12.55
CA GLY A 43 -35.32 21.10 13.40
C GLY A 43 -34.36 22.00 14.18
N ALA A 44 -33.07 21.97 13.94
CA ALA A 44 -32.11 22.89 14.54
C ALA A 44 -32.44 24.36 14.22
N SER A 45 -32.35 25.22 15.23
CA SER A 45 -32.57 26.65 15.05
C SER A 45 -31.44 27.31 14.26
N PRO A 46 -31.68 28.45 13.59
CA PRO A 46 -30.61 29.24 12.97
C PRO A 46 -29.49 29.62 13.94
N ALA A 47 -29.81 29.80 15.23
CA ALA A 47 -28.81 30.07 16.26
C ALA A 47 -27.91 28.86 16.54
N ASP A 48 -28.45 27.64 16.58
CA ASP A 48 -27.66 26.41 16.74
C ASP A 48 -26.72 26.18 15.56
N ILE A 49 -27.19 26.45 14.34
CA ILE A 49 -26.39 26.37 13.13
C ILE A 49 -25.24 27.38 13.16
N ALA A 50 -25.51 28.61 13.55
CA ALA A 50 -24.48 29.65 13.69
C ALA A 50 -23.47 29.30 14.78
N ALA A 51 -23.90 28.79 15.93
CA ALA A 51 -23.01 28.32 16.99
C ALA A 51 -22.13 27.17 16.53
N LEU A 52 -22.68 26.24 15.75
CA LEU A 52 -21.93 25.12 15.18
C LEU A 52 -20.88 25.60 14.18
N ARG A 53 -21.21 26.56 13.29
CA ARG A 53 -20.25 27.17 12.34
C ARG A 53 -19.11 27.87 13.06
N ALA A 54 -19.43 28.67 14.09
CA ALA A 54 -18.42 29.34 14.90
C ALA A 54 -17.51 28.36 15.64
N HIS A 55 -18.09 27.27 16.19
CA HIS A 55 -17.32 26.23 16.88
C HIS A 55 -16.28 25.55 15.96
N TYR A 56 -16.63 25.30 14.70
CA TYR A 56 -15.71 24.73 13.70
C TYR A 56 -14.89 25.78 12.95
N GLY A 57 -15.02 27.06 13.31
CA GLY A 57 -14.28 28.17 12.70
C GLY A 57 -14.62 28.41 11.22
N LEU A 58 -15.78 27.95 10.76
CA LEU A 58 -16.20 28.07 9.35
C LEU A 58 -16.55 29.50 8.94
N ASP A 59 -16.77 30.38 9.91
CA ASP A 59 -17.04 31.81 9.69
C ASP A 59 -15.76 32.63 9.49
N LEU A 60 -14.58 32.02 9.73
CA LEU A 60 -13.29 32.69 9.54
C LEU A 60 -12.91 32.75 8.05
N PRO A 61 -12.08 33.71 7.62
CA PRO A 61 -11.48 33.71 6.31
C PRO A 61 -10.65 32.44 6.08
N LEU A 62 -10.60 31.92 4.82
CA LEU A 62 -9.97 30.64 4.49
C LEU A 62 -8.52 30.52 4.96
N TYR A 63 -7.73 31.60 4.88
CA TYR A 63 -6.35 31.60 5.34
C TYR A 63 -6.22 31.42 6.87
N GLN A 64 -7.15 31.95 7.64
CA GLN A 64 -7.19 31.74 9.10
C GLN A 64 -7.64 30.33 9.44
N GLN A 65 -8.66 29.81 8.74
CA GLN A 65 -9.04 28.39 8.90
C GLN A 65 -7.87 27.45 8.61
N PHE A 66 -7.09 27.73 7.53
CA PHE A 66 -5.90 26.93 7.21
C PHE A 66 -4.85 27.04 8.32
N ALA A 67 -4.54 28.23 8.79
CA ALA A 67 -3.54 28.44 9.84
C ALA A 67 -3.90 27.72 11.14
N VAL A 68 -5.17 27.79 11.57
CA VAL A 68 -5.66 27.09 12.77
C VAL A 68 -5.57 25.56 12.57
N TRP A 69 -6.04 25.05 11.45
CA TRP A 69 -5.98 23.62 11.15
C TRP A 69 -4.53 23.13 11.03
N PHE A 70 -3.67 23.86 10.33
CA PHE A 70 -2.25 23.54 10.20
C PHE A 70 -1.56 23.48 11.56
N TRP A 71 -1.85 24.44 12.44
CA TRP A 71 -1.33 24.45 13.81
C TRP A 71 -1.79 23.24 14.62
N GLN A 72 -3.06 22.87 14.53
CA GLN A 72 -3.60 21.69 15.18
C GLN A 72 -2.92 20.41 14.70
N VAL A 73 -2.72 20.25 13.38
CA VAL A 73 -2.04 19.09 12.78
C VAL A 73 -0.61 18.99 13.29
N LEU A 74 0.14 20.10 13.37
CA LEU A 74 1.50 20.12 13.93
C LEU A 74 1.55 19.66 15.39
N HIS A 75 0.49 19.84 16.14
CA HIS A 75 0.35 19.35 17.53
C HIS A 75 -0.28 17.97 17.63
N GLY A 76 -0.41 17.25 16.50
CA GLY A 76 -0.96 15.89 16.47
C GLY A 76 -2.48 15.79 16.59
N SER A 77 -3.20 16.92 16.49
CA SER A 77 -4.66 16.94 16.50
C SER A 77 -5.19 16.99 15.07
N PHE A 78 -5.81 15.89 14.61
CA PHE A 78 -6.47 15.81 13.32
C PHE A 78 -7.98 16.14 13.39
N GLY A 79 -8.44 16.59 14.56
CA GLY A 79 -9.85 16.87 14.82
C GLY A 79 -10.66 15.62 15.15
N THR A 80 -11.98 15.80 15.18
CA THR A 80 -12.97 14.75 15.47
C THR A 80 -13.75 14.43 14.21
N SER A 81 -13.87 13.14 13.87
CA SER A 81 -14.70 12.65 12.78
C SER A 81 -16.17 13.06 13.01
N ILE A 82 -16.79 13.63 11.99
CA ILE A 82 -18.18 14.09 12.04
C ILE A 82 -19.13 12.90 12.12
N SER A 83 -18.88 11.86 11.33
CA SER A 83 -19.72 10.68 11.19
C SER A 83 -19.50 9.66 12.31
N LEU A 84 -18.23 9.43 12.72
CA LEU A 84 -17.88 8.42 13.72
C LEU A 84 -17.90 8.97 15.15
N LYS A 85 -17.91 10.29 15.34
CA LYS A 85 -17.85 10.97 16.67
C LYS A 85 -16.60 10.57 17.49
N GLN A 86 -15.51 10.21 16.82
CA GLN A 86 -14.26 9.77 17.42
C GLN A 86 -13.09 10.63 16.94
N ASN A 87 -12.00 10.67 17.71
CA ASN A 87 -10.79 11.33 17.29
C ASN A 87 -10.23 10.70 16.00
N VAL A 88 -9.95 11.52 14.98
CA VAL A 88 -9.53 11.08 13.66
C VAL A 88 -8.24 10.27 13.73
N LEU A 89 -7.23 10.74 14.49
CA LEU A 89 -5.97 10.03 14.62
C LEU A 89 -6.16 8.64 15.24
N THR A 90 -7.00 8.51 16.25
CA THR A 90 -7.30 7.24 16.90
C THR A 90 -7.91 6.25 15.91
N VAL A 91 -8.92 6.69 15.13
CA VAL A 91 -9.56 5.84 14.11
C VAL A 91 -8.58 5.40 13.05
N ILE A 92 -7.72 6.32 12.58
CA ILE A 92 -6.68 5.99 11.59
C ILE A 92 -5.70 4.96 12.15
N LEU A 93 -5.17 5.18 13.36
CA LEU A 93 -4.19 4.26 13.98
C LEU A 93 -4.78 2.87 14.26
N GLN A 94 -6.09 2.76 14.49
CA GLN A 94 -6.76 1.47 14.62
C GLN A 94 -6.89 0.70 13.30
N ARG A 95 -6.99 1.41 12.16
CA ARG A 95 -7.18 0.80 10.83
C ARG A 95 -5.88 0.61 10.05
N LEU A 96 -4.89 1.46 10.30
CA LEU A 96 -3.62 1.47 9.60
C LEU A 96 -2.87 0.12 9.63
N PRO A 97 -2.76 -0.60 10.77
CA PRO A 97 -2.09 -1.89 10.81
C PRO A 97 -2.68 -2.92 9.84
N ALA A 98 -4.01 -2.92 9.63
CA ALA A 98 -4.66 -3.81 8.68
C ALA A 98 -4.16 -3.57 7.24
N THR A 99 -4.12 -2.32 6.80
CA THR A 99 -3.60 -1.95 5.48
C THR A 99 -2.13 -2.31 5.33
N LEU A 100 -1.31 -2.06 6.37
CA LEU A 100 0.12 -2.36 6.31
C LEU A 100 0.40 -3.86 6.22
N GLU A 101 -0.23 -4.67 7.06
CA GLU A 101 -0.09 -6.13 7.01
C GLU A 101 -0.50 -6.65 5.63
N LEU A 102 -1.63 -6.18 5.08
CA LEU A 102 -2.09 -6.56 3.74
C LEU A 102 -1.08 -6.15 2.65
N ALA A 103 -0.59 -4.91 2.70
CA ALA A 103 0.36 -4.40 1.70
C ALA A 103 1.69 -5.15 1.73
N PHE A 104 2.24 -5.42 2.92
CA PHE A 104 3.47 -6.21 3.06
C PHE A 104 3.29 -7.66 2.60
N PHE A 105 2.16 -8.27 2.92
CA PHE A 105 1.86 -9.64 2.50
C PHE A 105 1.69 -9.71 0.98
N ALA A 106 0.97 -8.76 0.36
CA ALA A 106 0.82 -8.66 -1.08
C ALA A 106 2.16 -8.41 -1.79
N LEU A 107 3.02 -7.54 -1.24
CA LEU A 107 4.37 -7.33 -1.75
C LEU A 107 5.20 -8.61 -1.70
N GLY A 108 5.17 -9.33 -0.59
CA GLY A 108 5.85 -10.63 -0.44
C GLY A 108 5.40 -11.62 -1.50
N LEU A 109 4.10 -11.78 -1.70
CA LEU A 109 3.53 -12.62 -2.76
C LEU A 109 3.98 -12.16 -4.15
N ALA A 110 3.95 -10.86 -4.42
CA ALA A 110 4.37 -10.32 -5.72
C ALA A 110 5.85 -10.60 -6.03
N VAL A 111 6.73 -10.46 -5.05
CA VAL A 111 8.16 -10.79 -5.20
C VAL A 111 8.35 -12.29 -5.45
N VAL A 112 7.66 -13.15 -4.70
CA VAL A 112 7.74 -14.61 -4.87
C VAL A 112 7.24 -15.01 -6.26
N TRP A 113 6.02 -14.59 -6.64
CA TRP A 113 5.44 -14.91 -7.95
C TRP A 113 6.22 -14.29 -9.11
N GLY A 114 6.63 -13.02 -9.01
CA GLY A 114 7.43 -12.34 -10.04
C GLY A 114 8.79 -13.02 -10.25
N THR A 115 9.46 -13.41 -9.15
CA THR A 115 10.72 -14.17 -9.23
C THR A 115 10.51 -15.54 -9.87
N PHE A 116 9.44 -16.24 -9.48
CA PHE A 116 9.11 -17.54 -10.05
C PHE A 116 8.84 -17.46 -11.56
N ILE A 117 8.04 -16.49 -12.00
CA ILE A 117 7.75 -16.22 -13.41
C ILE A 117 9.04 -15.93 -14.18
N ALA A 118 9.92 -15.06 -13.64
CA ALA A 118 11.19 -14.71 -14.28
C ALA A 118 12.11 -15.93 -14.43
N LEU A 119 12.25 -16.74 -13.38
CA LEU A 119 13.05 -17.96 -13.37
C LEU A 119 12.54 -18.98 -14.39
N LEU A 120 11.23 -19.25 -14.37
CA LEU A 120 10.61 -20.19 -15.30
C LEU A 120 10.80 -19.73 -16.76
N SER A 121 10.47 -18.48 -17.05
CA SER A 121 10.59 -17.95 -18.41
C SER A 121 12.04 -17.95 -18.89
N THR A 122 13.02 -17.66 -18.03
CA THR A 122 14.46 -17.71 -18.38
C THR A 122 14.94 -19.15 -18.55
N ALA A 123 14.49 -20.09 -17.72
CA ALA A 123 14.88 -21.51 -17.81
C ALA A 123 14.41 -22.17 -19.10
N TRP A 124 13.24 -21.83 -19.59
CA TRP A 124 12.67 -22.37 -20.84
C TRP A 124 12.79 -21.41 -22.03
N ARG A 125 13.85 -20.59 -22.04
CA ARG A 125 14.12 -19.65 -23.14
C ARG A 125 14.09 -20.33 -24.52
N GLY A 126 13.44 -19.69 -25.49
CA GLY A 126 13.31 -20.16 -26.88
C GLY A 126 12.23 -21.22 -27.08
N THR A 127 11.52 -21.64 -26.04
CA THR A 127 10.47 -22.66 -26.12
C THR A 127 9.05 -22.05 -26.20
N MET A 128 8.04 -22.88 -26.53
CA MET A 128 6.64 -22.50 -26.49
C MET A 128 6.21 -22.17 -25.07
N LEU A 129 6.80 -22.80 -24.04
CA LEU A 129 6.48 -22.56 -22.64
C LEU A 129 6.89 -21.14 -22.22
N GLU A 130 8.04 -20.64 -22.68
CA GLU A 130 8.40 -19.23 -22.46
C GLU A 130 7.31 -18.30 -22.99
N LYS A 131 6.84 -18.52 -24.22
CA LYS A 131 5.80 -17.68 -24.83
C LYS A 131 4.49 -17.73 -24.04
N LEU A 132 4.10 -18.89 -23.54
CA LEU A 132 2.91 -19.03 -22.70
C LEU A 132 3.05 -18.27 -21.36
N ILE A 133 4.20 -18.38 -20.70
CA ILE A 133 4.49 -17.66 -19.46
C ILE A 133 4.48 -16.14 -19.71
N ASP A 134 5.11 -15.68 -20.77
CA ASP A 134 5.17 -14.26 -21.11
C ASP A 134 3.79 -13.70 -21.48
N ASN A 135 2.96 -14.46 -22.20
CA ASN A 135 1.59 -14.08 -22.53
C ASN A 135 0.72 -14.02 -21.25
N PHE A 136 0.86 -15.00 -20.35
CA PHE A 136 0.15 -14.96 -19.07
C PHE A 136 0.60 -13.76 -18.21
N ASN A 137 1.91 -13.50 -18.17
CA ASN A 137 2.45 -12.31 -17.50
C ASN A 137 1.91 -11.01 -18.13
N GLY A 138 1.77 -10.98 -19.46
CA GLY A 138 1.12 -9.87 -20.17
C GLY A 138 -0.35 -9.70 -19.79
N LEU A 139 -1.09 -10.80 -19.64
CA LEU A 139 -2.49 -10.79 -19.20
C LEU A 139 -2.62 -10.27 -17.76
N MET A 140 -1.75 -10.73 -16.85
CA MET A 140 -1.73 -10.24 -15.45
C MET A 140 -1.57 -8.72 -15.38
N LEU A 141 -0.80 -8.13 -16.30
CA LEU A 141 -0.54 -6.69 -16.35
C LEU A 141 -1.65 -5.91 -17.07
N ALA A 142 -2.28 -6.50 -18.09
CA ALA A 142 -3.29 -5.84 -18.91
C ALA A 142 -4.65 -5.71 -18.20
N VAL A 143 -4.95 -6.65 -17.31
CA VAL A 143 -6.23 -6.68 -16.57
C VAL A 143 -6.09 -5.86 -15.29
N PRO A 144 -6.97 -4.87 -15.05
CA PRO A 144 -7.01 -4.10 -13.80
C PRO A 144 -7.12 -5.00 -12.57
N ASP A 145 -6.45 -4.60 -11.48
CA ASP A 145 -6.38 -5.35 -10.22
C ASP A 145 -7.76 -5.71 -9.64
N PHE A 146 -8.70 -4.77 -9.66
CA PHE A 146 -10.05 -5.02 -9.13
C PHE A 146 -10.81 -6.12 -9.90
N ILE A 147 -10.54 -6.30 -11.21
CA ILE A 147 -11.13 -7.39 -12.00
C ILE A 147 -10.55 -8.73 -11.54
N TRP A 148 -9.25 -8.79 -11.25
CA TRP A 148 -8.65 -9.97 -10.61
C TRP A 148 -9.32 -10.26 -9.27
N GLY A 149 -9.56 -9.22 -8.45
CA GLY A 149 -10.27 -9.37 -7.17
C GLY A 149 -11.63 -10.00 -7.33
N LEU A 150 -12.47 -9.47 -8.23
CA LEU A 150 -13.81 -10.03 -8.50
C LEU A 150 -13.73 -11.45 -9.07
N THR A 151 -12.73 -11.73 -9.90
CA THR A 151 -12.50 -13.08 -10.45
C THR A 151 -12.14 -14.06 -9.34
N PHE A 152 -11.25 -13.69 -8.40
CA PHE A 152 -10.89 -14.55 -7.28
C PHE A 152 -12.04 -14.76 -6.30
N VAL A 153 -12.85 -13.74 -6.03
CA VAL A 153 -14.08 -13.86 -5.25
C VAL A 153 -15.02 -14.89 -5.91
N LEU A 154 -15.24 -14.77 -7.21
CA LEU A 154 -16.10 -15.69 -7.95
C LEU A 154 -15.54 -17.12 -7.92
N LEU A 155 -14.27 -17.31 -8.27
CA LEU A 155 -13.68 -18.64 -8.42
C LEU A 155 -13.44 -19.33 -7.06
N LEU A 156 -12.83 -18.64 -6.09
CA LEU A 156 -12.34 -19.25 -4.84
C LEU A 156 -13.25 -18.99 -3.65
N GLY A 157 -14.20 -18.06 -3.79
CA GLY A 157 -15.14 -17.75 -2.74
C GLY A 157 -16.55 -18.28 -3.01
N VAL A 158 -17.00 -18.28 -4.29
CA VAL A 158 -18.38 -18.66 -4.65
C VAL A 158 -18.43 -20.03 -5.31
N LEU A 159 -17.68 -20.25 -6.39
CA LEU A 159 -17.70 -21.52 -7.14
C LEU A 159 -16.96 -22.64 -6.40
N LEU A 160 -15.80 -22.33 -5.82
CA LEU A 160 -15.01 -23.23 -5.00
C LEU A 160 -14.85 -22.56 -3.63
N PRO A 161 -15.79 -22.70 -2.69
CA PRO A 161 -15.79 -21.93 -1.44
C PRO A 161 -14.68 -22.41 -0.47
N VAL A 162 -13.44 -22.15 -0.84
CA VAL A 162 -12.24 -22.56 -0.09
C VAL A 162 -11.61 -21.43 0.74
N LEU A 163 -11.91 -20.16 0.39
CA LEU A 163 -11.36 -18.99 1.04
C LEU A 163 -12.46 -17.97 1.41
N PRO A 164 -12.32 -17.28 2.56
CA PRO A 164 -13.25 -16.22 2.94
C PRO A 164 -13.14 -15.04 1.98
N VAL A 165 -14.30 -14.43 1.64
CA VAL A 165 -14.39 -13.34 0.66
C VAL A 165 -14.47 -11.96 1.30
N SER A 166 -14.56 -11.86 2.62
CA SER A 166 -14.71 -10.57 3.30
C SER A 166 -14.18 -10.59 4.74
N GLY A 167 -13.87 -9.40 5.24
CA GLY A 167 -13.37 -9.23 6.61
C GLY A 167 -11.86 -9.47 6.72
N ARG A 168 -11.35 -9.39 7.95
CA ARG A 168 -9.93 -9.58 8.29
C ARG A 168 -9.68 -10.86 9.09
N SER A 169 -10.70 -11.33 9.80
CA SER A 169 -10.70 -12.56 10.60
C SER A 169 -12.14 -12.98 10.86
N ASP A 170 -12.34 -14.21 11.28
CA ASP A 170 -13.64 -14.70 11.76
C ASP A 170 -13.99 -14.00 13.08
N PRO A 171 -15.15 -13.29 13.17
CA PRO A 171 -15.59 -12.63 14.39
C PRO A 171 -15.77 -13.58 15.59
N ALA A 172 -15.94 -14.87 15.35
CA ALA A 172 -16.04 -15.88 16.42
C ALA A 172 -14.71 -16.17 17.11
N ILE A 173 -13.56 -15.78 16.51
CA ILE A 173 -12.23 -16.03 17.05
C ILE A 173 -11.71 -14.76 17.72
N ASP A 174 -11.90 -14.67 19.06
CA ASP A 174 -11.39 -13.55 19.86
C ASP A 174 -10.00 -13.88 20.43
N ALA A 175 -8.97 -13.23 19.90
CA ALA A 175 -7.59 -13.38 20.35
C ALA A 175 -7.18 -12.39 21.45
N LYS A 176 -8.08 -11.47 21.87
CA LYS A 176 -7.82 -10.42 22.90
C LYS A 176 -6.49 -9.70 22.71
N LEU A 177 -6.25 -9.20 21.49
CA LEU A 177 -5.03 -8.49 21.16
C LEU A 177 -5.05 -7.05 21.71
N PHE A 178 -3.88 -6.52 22.08
CA PHE A 178 -3.73 -5.13 22.54
C PHE A 178 -3.46 -4.19 21.38
N THR A 179 -2.77 -4.67 20.35
CA THR A 179 -2.47 -3.90 19.15
C THR A 179 -3.38 -4.34 18.00
N GLN A 180 -3.44 -3.51 16.99
CA GLN A 180 -4.16 -3.86 15.76
C GLN A 180 -3.26 -4.57 14.73
N PHE A 181 -2.02 -4.96 15.10
CA PHE A 181 -1.15 -5.82 14.29
C PHE A 181 -1.43 -7.29 14.57
N TYR A 182 -2.44 -7.83 13.90
CA TYR A 182 -2.98 -9.16 14.16
C TYR A 182 -1.99 -10.29 13.94
N ILE A 183 -1.21 -10.22 12.86
CA ILE A 183 -0.21 -11.24 12.55
C ILE A 183 0.96 -11.17 13.55
N VAL A 184 1.53 -9.97 13.72
CA VAL A 184 2.73 -9.81 14.56
C VAL A 184 2.43 -10.15 16.01
N GLU A 185 1.37 -9.57 16.57
CA GLU A 185 1.01 -9.84 17.98
C GLU A 185 0.52 -11.27 18.17
N GLY A 186 -0.26 -11.82 17.23
CA GLY A 186 -0.73 -13.20 17.28
C GLY A 186 0.42 -14.22 17.27
N LEU A 187 1.46 -13.98 16.46
CA LEU A 187 2.68 -14.82 16.47
C LEU A 187 3.45 -14.69 17.78
N LEU A 188 3.65 -13.47 18.28
CA LEU A 188 4.39 -13.23 19.53
C LEU A 188 3.69 -13.85 20.75
N ARG A 189 2.36 -13.94 20.73
CA ARG A 189 1.55 -14.51 21.83
C ARG A 189 1.21 -15.99 21.65
N GLY A 190 1.63 -16.61 20.53
CA GLY A 190 1.35 -18.00 20.25
C GLY A 190 -0.09 -18.30 19.82
N HIS A 191 -0.85 -17.31 19.38
CA HIS A 191 -2.21 -17.49 18.86
C HIS A 191 -2.21 -17.96 17.40
N PHE A 192 -1.54 -19.08 17.11
CA PHE A 192 -1.32 -19.56 15.73
C PHE A 192 -2.60 -19.84 14.96
N TYR A 193 -3.65 -20.32 15.63
CA TYR A 193 -4.95 -20.55 14.98
C TYR A 193 -5.58 -19.26 14.49
N PHE A 194 -5.52 -18.20 15.30
CA PHE A 194 -5.99 -16.87 14.91
C PHE A 194 -5.17 -16.29 13.75
N VAL A 195 -3.83 -16.39 13.82
CA VAL A 195 -2.94 -15.94 12.73
C VAL A 195 -3.26 -16.67 11.43
N TRP A 196 -3.50 -17.97 11.49
CA TRP A 196 -3.91 -18.74 10.31
C TRP A 196 -5.23 -18.27 9.73
N ASP A 197 -6.20 -17.94 10.56
CA ASP A 197 -7.47 -17.38 10.12
C ASP A 197 -7.30 -16.02 9.45
N VAL A 198 -6.52 -15.11 10.05
CA VAL A 198 -6.16 -13.80 9.46
C VAL A 198 -5.49 -14.01 8.10
N LEU A 199 -4.53 -14.92 7.99
CA LEU A 199 -3.85 -15.21 6.72
C LEU A 199 -4.83 -15.69 5.65
N LYS A 200 -5.79 -16.58 5.99
CA LYS A 200 -6.83 -17.02 5.04
C LYS A 200 -7.64 -15.84 4.48
N HIS A 201 -8.03 -14.89 5.34
CA HIS A 201 -8.76 -13.69 4.94
C HIS A 201 -7.91 -12.73 4.09
N MET A 202 -6.59 -12.77 4.24
CA MET A 202 -5.67 -11.95 3.48
C MET A 202 -5.32 -12.50 2.09
N ILE A 203 -5.47 -13.82 1.85
CA ILE A 203 -5.03 -14.45 0.59
C ILE A 203 -5.68 -13.79 -0.62
N LEU A 204 -7.00 -13.71 -0.67
CA LEU A 204 -7.70 -13.17 -1.84
C LEU A 204 -7.36 -11.69 -2.12
N PRO A 205 -7.47 -10.77 -1.13
CA PRO A 205 -7.09 -9.39 -1.36
C PRO A 205 -5.60 -9.22 -1.69
N ALA A 206 -4.72 -10.01 -1.08
CA ALA A 206 -3.30 -9.94 -1.38
C ALA A 206 -2.96 -10.50 -2.78
N LEU A 207 -3.59 -11.58 -3.23
CA LEU A 207 -3.47 -12.06 -4.60
C LEU A 207 -3.91 -11.01 -5.61
N THR A 208 -5.05 -10.35 -5.35
CA THR A 208 -5.57 -9.26 -6.18
C THR A 208 -4.53 -8.18 -6.43
N MET A 209 -3.88 -7.71 -5.38
CA MET A 209 -2.87 -6.65 -5.45
C MET A 209 -1.53 -7.17 -5.99
N SER A 210 -1.18 -8.42 -5.68
CA SER A 210 0.12 -8.99 -6.05
C SER A 210 0.23 -9.36 -7.53
N PHE A 211 -0.86 -9.68 -8.22
CA PHE A 211 -0.83 -10.16 -9.61
C PHE A 211 -0.23 -9.15 -10.59
N PRO A 212 -0.76 -7.92 -10.73
CA PRO A 212 -0.15 -6.94 -11.63
C PRO A 212 1.27 -6.59 -11.20
N LEU A 213 1.52 -6.53 -9.89
CA LEU A 213 2.84 -6.23 -9.34
C LEU A 213 3.85 -7.33 -9.64
N ALA A 214 3.47 -8.60 -9.49
CA ALA A 214 4.29 -9.76 -9.86
C ALA A 214 4.66 -9.75 -11.33
N ALA A 215 3.72 -9.34 -12.20
CA ALA A 215 3.97 -9.24 -13.64
C ALA A 215 5.04 -8.19 -13.98
N VAL A 216 5.01 -7.02 -13.30
CA VAL A 216 6.02 -5.98 -13.47
C VAL A 216 7.39 -6.46 -12.98
N ILE A 217 7.45 -7.01 -11.75
CA ILE A 217 8.68 -7.54 -11.15
C ILE A 217 9.26 -8.67 -12.04
N GLY A 218 8.42 -9.62 -12.44
CA GLY A 218 8.80 -10.75 -13.27
C GLY A 218 9.40 -10.33 -14.61
N ARG A 219 8.80 -9.33 -15.27
CA ARG A 219 9.32 -8.78 -16.55
C ARG A 219 10.67 -8.13 -16.38
N VAL A 220 10.84 -7.27 -15.38
CA VAL A 220 12.12 -6.57 -15.15
C VAL A 220 13.20 -7.55 -14.74
N LEU A 221 12.88 -8.49 -13.86
CA LEU A 221 13.83 -9.51 -13.42
C LEU A 221 14.23 -10.44 -14.57
N LYS A 222 13.28 -10.90 -15.40
CA LYS A 222 13.57 -11.70 -16.59
C LYS A 222 14.54 -10.97 -17.51
N ASN A 223 14.26 -9.70 -17.85
CA ASN A 223 15.12 -8.92 -18.74
C ASN A 223 16.53 -8.79 -18.15
N ALA A 224 16.66 -8.44 -16.87
CA ALA A 224 17.95 -8.36 -16.21
C ALA A 224 18.69 -9.73 -16.18
N MET A 225 17.97 -10.83 -15.98
CA MET A 225 18.57 -12.18 -16.06
C MET A 225 19.06 -12.50 -17.47
N MET A 226 18.32 -12.10 -18.49
CA MET A 226 18.74 -12.31 -19.88
C MET A 226 20.04 -11.56 -20.22
N ASP A 227 20.19 -10.32 -19.72
CA ASP A 227 21.42 -9.53 -19.88
C ASP A 227 22.60 -10.17 -19.13
N VAL A 228 22.35 -10.74 -17.96
CA VAL A 228 23.35 -11.45 -17.17
C VAL A 228 23.77 -12.75 -17.85
N MET A 229 22.85 -13.52 -18.44
CA MET A 229 23.11 -14.84 -19.04
C MET A 229 24.06 -14.82 -20.25
N VAL A 230 24.33 -13.65 -20.83
CA VAL A 230 25.27 -13.46 -21.94
C VAL A 230 26.65 -12.95 -21.49
N GLN A 231 26.88 -12.76 -20.18
CA GLN A 231 28.16 -12.27 -19.65
C GLN A 231 29.24 -13.35 -19.62
N ASP A 232 30.51 -12.95 -19.74
CA ASP A 232 31.67 -13.87 -19.81
C ASP A 232 31.80 -14.78 -18.59
N TYR A 233 31.46 -14.30 -17.39
CA TYR A 233 31.54 -15.13 -16.19
C TYR A 233 30.48 -16.26 -16.16
N ILE A 234 29.37 -16.11 -16.88
CA ILE A 234 28.37 -17.18 -17.06
C ILE A 234 28.93 -18.22 -18.04
N LEU A 235 29.63 -17.78 -19.10
CA LEU A 235 30.33 -18.71 -20.00
C LEU A 235 31.39 -19.51 -19.24
N LEU A 236 32.19 -18.84 -18.40
CA LEU A 236 33.16 -19.49 -17.54
C LEU A 236 32.51 -20.51 -16.58
N ALA A 237 31.37 -20.18 -16.00
CA ALA A 237 30.61 -21.08 -15.12
C ALA A 237 30.15 -22.35 -15.88
N ARG A 238 29.73 -22.22 -17.13
CA ARG A 238 29.37 -23.35 -18.00
C ARG A 238 30.61 -24.23 -18.34
N ILE A 239 31.73 -23.61 -18.67
CA ILE A 239 32.99 -24.32 -18.95
C ILE A 239 33.46 -25.12 -17.72
N LYS A 240 33.25 -24.58 -16.51
CA LYS A 240 33.51 -25.26 -15.24
C LYS A 240 32.53 -26.40 -14.91
N GLY A 241 31.54 -26.67 -15.77
CA GLY A 241 30.58 -27.76 -15.61
C GLY A 241 29.48 -27.50 -14.59
N LEU A 242 29.21 -26.23 -14.23
CA LEU A 242 28.08 -25.92 -13.33
C LEU A 242 26.75 -26.24 -14.01
N SER A 243 25.82 -26.83 -13.26
CA SER A 243 24.49 -27.14 -13.77
C SER A 243 23.71 -25.88 -14.12
N ASN A 244 22.81 -25.94 -15.12
CA ASN A 244 21.99 -24.83 -15.54
C ASN A 244 21.16 -24.23 -14.37
N LEU A 245 20.64 -25.06 -13.49
CA LEU A 245 19.88 -24.61 -12.31
C LEU A 245 20.77 -23.79 -11.36
N ARG A 246 22.00 -24.25 -11.13
CA ARG A 246 22.95 -23.51 -10.28
C ARG A 246 23.36 -22.18 -10.89
N ILE A 247 23.62 -22.16 -12.21
CA ILE A 247 23.91 -20.92 -12.94
C ILE A 247 22.71 -19.94 -12.80
N LEU A 248 21.48 -20.43 -12.99
CA LEU A 248 20.28 -19.62 -12.95
C LEU A 248 20.06 -19.00 -11.55
N LEU A 249 20.16 -19.82 -10.48
CA LEU A 249 19.84 -19.39 -9.12
C LEU A 249 20.99 -18.64 -8.43
N GLN A 250 22.24 -19.05 -8.63
CA GLN A 250 23.37 -18.48 -7.88
C GLN A 250 24.10 -17.38 -8.64
N GLU A 251 24.20 -17.50 -9.96
CA GLU A 251 24.94 -16.54 -10.78
C GLU A 251 24.01 -15.51 -11.43
N ALA A 252 22.94 -15.95 -12.10
CA ALA A 252 22.07 -15.05 -12.84
C ALA A 252 21.12 -14.28 -11.90
N LEU A 253 20.34 -14.97 -11.07
CA LEU A 253 19.35 -14.34 -10.20
C LEU A 253 19.98 -13.33 -9.24
N ARG A 254 21.10 -13.70 -8.61
CA ARG A 254 21.81 -12.84 -7.65
C ARG A 254 22.22 -11.51 -8.27
N ASN A 255 22.77 -11.54 -9.47
CA ASN A 255 23.23 -10.33 -10.16
C ASN A 255 22.09 -9.54 -10.80
N ALA A 256 21.03 -10.22 -11.28
CA ALA A 256 19.85 -9.61 -11.87
C ALA A 256 18.86 -9.04 -10.83
N ALA A 257 18.97 -9.42 -9.56
CA ALA A 257 18.01 -9.00 -8.53
C ALA A 257 18.05 -7.48 -8.22
N VAL A 258 19.20 -6.81 -8.40
CA VAL A 258 19.37 -5.40 -7.98
C VAL A 258 18.36 -4.46 -8.65
N PRO A 259 18.19 -4.43 -10.00
CA PRO A 259 17.18 -3.57 -10.63
C PRO A 259 15.75 -3.96 -10.24
N ALA A 260 15.47 -5.26 -10.06
CA ALA A 260 14.14 -5.72 -9.63
C ALA A 260 13.80 -5.29 -8.21
N LEU A 261 14.76 -5.34 -7.28
CA LEU A 261 14.59 -4.86 -5.90
C LEU A 261 14.36 -3.35 -5.84
N ALA A 262 15.10 -2.57 -6.63
CA ALA A 262 14.89 -1.12 -6.70
C ALA A 262 13.47 -0.79 -7.21
N LEU A 263 13.02 -1.48 -8.27
CA LEU A 263 11.67 -1.34 -8.79
C LEU A 263 10.61 -1.76 -7.75
N THR A 264 10.82 -2.88 -7.06
CA THR A 264 9.90 -3.37 -6.02
C THR A 264 9.66 -2.31 -4.94
N GLY A 265 10.70 -1.59 -4.55
CA GLY A 265 10.57 -0.48 -3.60
C GLY A 265 9.68 0.64 -4.12
N VAL A 266 9.87 1.08 -5.37
CA VAL A 266 9.02 2.10 -5.99
C VAL A 266 7.57 1.61 -6.09
N GLN A 267 7.37 0.37 -6.50
CA GLN A 267 6.03 -0.23 -6.64
C GLN A 267 5.30 -0.37 -5.30
N PHE A 268 6.02 -0.58 -4.20
CA PHE A 268 5.41 -0.62 -2.86
C PHE A 268 4.71 0.69 -2.50
N THR A 269 5.26 1.81 -2.94
CA THR A 269 4.63 3.13 -2.73
C THR A 269 3.26 3.22 -3.41
N PHE A 270 3.15 2.72 -4.64
CA PHE A 270 1.88 2.68 -5.37
C PHE A 270 0.90 1.65 -4.80
N LEU A 271 1.42 0.55 -4.25
CA LEU A 271 0.61 -0.51 -3.67
C LEU A 271 -0.28 0.01 -2.53
N ILE A 272 0.25 0.87 -1.66
CA ILE A 272 -0.51 1.45 -0.54
C ILE A 272 -1.70 2.28 -1.04
N GLY A 273 -1.51 3.06 -2.12
CA GLY A 273 -2.63 3.77 -2.76
C GLY A 273 -3.65 2.84 -3.41
N GLY A 274 -3.20 1.71 -3.98
CA GLY A 274 -4.02 0.69 -4.62
C GLY A 274 -4.87 -0.14 -3.64
N THR A 275 -4.54 -0.13 -2.34
CA THR A 275 -5.33 -0.90 -1.34
C THR A 275 -6.78 -0.45 -1.25
N VAL A 276 -7.10 0.80 -1.57
CA VAL A 276 -8.41 1.42 -1.36
C VAL A 276 -9.55 0.61 -2.02
N ILE A 277 -9.39 0.27 -3.29
CA ILE A 277 -10.42 -0.48 -4.05
C ILE A 277 -10.47 -1.92 -3.56
N THR A 278 -9.31 -2.55 -3.35
CA THR A 278 -9.21 -3.93 -2.86
C THR A 278 -9.84 -4.07 -1.48
N GLU A 279 -9.52 -3.18 -0.54
CA GLU A 279 -10.12 -3.18 0.80
C GLU A 279 -11.65 -3.01 0.74
N ARG A 280 -12.15 -2.23 -0.23
CA ARG A 280 -13.59 -2.06 -0.43
C ARG A 280 -14.25 -3.33 -0.95
N ILE A 281 -13.66 -4.00 -1.95
CA ILE A 281 -14.20 -5.25 -2.52
C ILE A 281 -14.30 -6.34 -1.45
N PHE A 282 -13.25 -6.50 -0.65
CA PHE A 282 -13.18 -7.54 0.37
C PHE A 282 -13.71 -7.10 1.75
N SER A 283 -14.33 -5.92 1.85
CA SER A 283 -14.77 -5.33 3.14
C SER A 283 -13.68 -5.38 4.21
N TYR A 284 -12.42 -5.24 3.78
CA TYR A 284 -11.25 -5.32 4.65
C TYR A 284 -11.13 -4.05 5.50
N PRO A 285 -10.95 -4.13 6.83
CA PRO A 285 -11.07 -2.98 7.72
C PRO A 285 -9.79 -2.13 7.77
N GLY A 286 -9.29 -1.67 6.62
CA GLY A 286 -8.11 -0.83 6.50
C GLY A 286 -8.44 0.66 6.33
N ILE A 287 -7.37 1.48 6.14
CA ILE A 287 -7.49 2.93 5.93
C ILE A 287 -8.04 3.29 4.53
N GLY A 288 -7.87 2.42 3.54
CA GLY A 288 -8.45 2.62 2.21
C GLY A 288 -9.98 2.53 2.23
N ASN A 289 -10.53 1.50 2.87
CA ASN A 289 -11.98 1.38 3.08
C ASN A 289 -12.52 2.53 3.93
N LEU A 290 -11.76 2.97 4.94
CA LEU A 290 -12.09 4.13 5.75
C LEU A 290 -12.11 5.43 4.91
N ALA A 291 -11.23 5.56 3.92
CA ALA A 291 -11.21 6.72 3.02
C ALA A 291 -12.48 6.79 2.16
N ILE A 292 -12.93 5.66 1.61
CA ILE A 292 -14.20 5.61 0.87
C ILE A 292 -15.36 5.97 1.80
N TYR A 293 -15.39 5.43 3.01
CA TYR A 293 -16.40 5.78 4.02
C TYR A 293 -16.41 7.28 4.30
N ALA A 294 -15.24 7.88 4.52
CA ALA A 294 -15.12 9.32 4.79
C ALA A 294 -15.64 10.18 3.64
N VAL A 295 -15.36 9.80 2.38
CA VAL A 295 -15.82 10.52 1.19
C VAL A 295 -17.34 10.42 1.04
N ILE A 296 -17.91 9.21 1.17
CA ILE A 296 -19.37 9.00 1.06
C ILE A 296 -20.13 9.81 2.12
N ASN A 297 -19.59 9.83 3.35
CA ASN A 297 -20.20 10.55 4.47
C ASN A 297 -19.75 12.02 4.56
N ARG A 298 -18.99 12.53 3.59
CA ARG A 298 -18.47 13.91 3.56
C ARG A 298 -17.79 14.33 4.87
N ASP A 299 -17.09 13.41 5.50
CA ASP A 299 -16.41 13.63 6.78
C ASP A 299 -15.09 14.36 6.55
N LEU A 300 -15.15 15.69 6.53
CA LEU A 300 -14.01 16.52 6.15
C LEU A 300 -12.77 16.32 7.04
N PRO A 301 -12.89 16.31 8.40
CA PRO A 301 -11.71 16.06 9.23
C PRO A 301 -11.10 14.68 8.97
N LEU A 302 -11.92 13.66 8.75
CA LEU A 302 -11.46 12.31 8.47
C LEU A 302 -10.77 12.22 7.09
N ILE A 303 -11.33 12.86 6.06
CA ILE A 303 -10.70 12.95 4.73
C ILE A 303 -9.33 13.62 4.83
N GLN A 304 -9.24 14.77 5.52
CA GLN A 304 -7.99 15.50 5.69
C GLN A 304 -6.94 14.65 6.43
N GLY A 305 -7.32 13.99 7.52
CA GLY A 305 -6.44 13.11 8.29
C GLY A 305 -5.94 11.92 7.46
N LEU A 306 -6.81 11.29 6.67
CA LEU A 306 -6.44 10.17 5.81
C LEU A 306 -5.50 10.57 4.67
N VAL A 307 -5.76 11.69 3.99
CA VAL A 307 -4.88 12.20 2.92
C VAL A 307 -3.49 12.52 3.48
N LEU A 308 -3.41 13.14 4.65
CA LEU A 308 -2.13 13.38 5.33
C LEU A 308 -1.42 12.07 5.71
N THR A 309 -2.18 11.09 6.18
CA THR A 309 -1.64 9.76 6.50
C THR A 309 -1.07 9.09 5.27
N PHE A 310 -1.80 9.04 4.16
CA PHE A 310 -1.30 8.50 2.89
C PHE A 310 -0.07 9.27 2.39
N GLY A 311 -0.09 10.60 2.44
CA GLY A 311 1.05 11.44 2.04
C GLY A 311 2.29 11.20 2.91
N THR A 312 2.11 11.08 4.22
CA THR A 312 3.20 10.77 5.15
C THR A 312 3.78 9.39 4.86
N PHE A 313 2.92 8.38 4.68
CA PHE A 313 3.35 7.03 4.32
C PHE A 313 4.10 6.99 2.99
N PHE A 314 3.59 7.66 1.97
CA PHE A 314 4.25 7.79 0.68
C PHE A 314 5.69 8.31 0.84
N ILE A 315 5.87 9.37 1.62
CA ILE A 315 7.20 9.96 1.87
C ILE A 315 8.09 9.00 2.65
N LEU A 316 7.58 8.37 3.71
CA LEU A 316 8.35 7.44 4.53
C LEU A 316 8.83 6.23 3.72
N VAL A 317 7.94 5.67 2.90
CA VAL A 317 8.29 4.54 2.02
C VAL A 317 9.33 4.96 0.98
N ASN A 318 9.16 6.10 0.32
CA ASN A 318 10.18 6.60 -0.64
C ASN A 318 11.53 6.82 0.04
N MET A 319 11.57 7.41 1.23
CA MET A 319 12.81 7.57 1.98
C MET A 319 13.46 6.22 2.34
N ALA A 320 12.65 5.23 2.72
CA ALA A 320 13.13 3.87 3.01
C ALA A 320 13.67 3.19 1.75
N VAL A 321 12.98 3.31 0.61
CA VAL A 321 13.43 2.80 -0.70
C VAL A 321 14.72 3.44 -1.14
N ASP A 322 14.85 4.75 -1.01
CA ASP A 322 16.08 5.47 -1.33
C ASP A 322 17.26 5.03 -0.46
N ALA A 323 17.00 4.85 0.85
CA ALA A 323 18.01 4.36 1.78
C ALA A 323 18.45 2.94 1.44
N MET A 324 17.51 2.05 1.12
CA MET A 324 17.77 0.67 0.71
C MET A 324 18.53 0.60 -0.61
N THR A 325 18.15 1.40 -1.60
CA THR A 325 18.82 1.48 -2.91
C THR A 325 20.26 1.98 -2.75
N ALA A 326 20.48 3.00 -1.92
CA ALA A 326 21.83 3.50 -1.62
C ALA A 326 22.69 2.48 -0.84
N TRP A 327 22.05 1.60 -0.05
CA TRP A 327 22.73 0.52 0.65
C TRP A 327 23.12 -0.63 -0.31
N LEU A 328 22.23 -1.01 -1.21
CA LEU A 328 22.42 -2.09 -2.18
C LEU A 328 23.40 -1.71 -3.30
N ASN A 329 23.48 -0.44 -3.67
CA ASN A 329 24.37 0.03 -4.74
C ASN A 329 25.37 1.05 -4.23
N PRO A 330 26.59 0.62 -3.81
CA PRO A 330 27.64 1.51 -3.29
C PRO A 330 28.07 2.59 -4.28
N ARG A 331 27.93 2.36 -5.60
CA ARG A 331 28.29 3.33 -6.65
C ARG A 331 27.42 4.59 -6.60
N LEU A 332 26.17 4.48 -6.15
CA LEU A 332 25.28 5.61 -5.92
C LEU A 332 25.59 6.40 -4.62
N ARG A 333 26.55 5.93 -3.82
CA ARG A 333 27.00 6.67 -2.64
C ARG A 333 27.88 7.88 -2.97
N HIS A 334 28.37 7.97 -4.20
CA HIS A 334 29.31 9.00 -4.65
C HIS A 334 28.77 9.91 -5.76
N ALA A 335 27.53 9.68 -6.23
CA ALA A 335 26.83 10.52 -7.20
C ALA A 335 25.99 11.63 -6.51
#